data_0de118138879bfd21189441ef96016dd
#
_entry.id   0de118138879bfd21189441ef96016dd
#
_cell.length_a   1.000
_cell.length_b   1.000
_cell.length_c   1.000
_cell.angle_alpha   90.00
_cell.angle_beta   90.00
_cell.angle_gamma   90.00
#
_symmetry.space_group_name_H-M   'P 1'
#
loop_
_entity.id
_entity.type
_entity.pdbx_description
1 polymer ?
#
loop_
_entity_poly.entity_id
_entity_poly.type
_entity_poly.pdbx_seq_one_letter_code
_entity_poly.pdbx_strand_id
1 'polypeptide(L)'
;ACVQAPLVGVPAKGGWFARQWAQEYAIQFSLLVPALARLGLPVALGGTSNHFRRTSLVAAGGWDAWNVTEDADLGLRLARLGHRVGAIRSPTLEAPPERGRDWRAQRSRWLKGYMQTWCVLMRGDGEVPGLASAAFLSVQMTLGAAILSAMVHGPWAVWCAACLCLPGLSLGVFGLSA
;
A
#
# COMPACT_ATOMS: atom_id res chain seq x y z
N ALA A 1 20.47 0.25 -0.40
CA ALA A 1 20.28 -1.09 -0.97
C ALA A 1 19.42 -1.06 -2.23
N CYS A 2 18.39 -0.23 -2.23
CA CYS A 2 17.47 -0.02 -3.34
C CYS A 2 17.15 1.46 -3.48
N VAL A 3 16.84 1.92 -4.69
CA VAL A 3 16.20 3.22 -4.96
C VAL A 3 14.93 2.99 -5.78
N GLN A 4 13.87 3.69 -5.39
CA GLN A 4 12.58 3.71 -6.08
C GLN A 4 12.42 5.02 -6.84
N ALA A 5 12.14 4.94 -8.13
CA ALA A 5 11.70 6.09 -8.91
C ALA A 5 10.20 6.35 -8.70
N PRO A 6 9.73 7.61 -8.75
CA PRO A 6 8.32 7.90 -8.66
C PRO A 6 7.59 7.40 -9.92
N LEU A 7 6.47 6.73 -9.69
CA LEU A 7 5.57 6.31 -10.76
C LEU A 7 4.51 7.39 -10.95
N VAL A 8 4.38 7.89 -12.17
CA VAL A 8 3.48 8.99 -12.51
C VAL A 8 2.47 8.52 -13.55
N GLY A 9 1.21 8.58 -13.20
CA GLY A 9 0.12 8.26 -14.11
C GLY A 9 -0.04 9.32 -15.20
N VAL A 10 0.05 8.89 -16.45
CA VAL A 10 -0.26 9.75 -17.60
C VAL A 10 -1.64 9.36 -18.13
N PRO A 11 -2.71 10.10 -17.79
CA PRO A 11 -4.05 9.78 -18.24
C PRO A 11 -4.17 10.06 -19.74
N ALA A 12 -4.31 9.02 -20.54
CA ALA A 12 -4.49 9.17 -21.98
C ALA A 12 -5.82 9.86 -22.36
N LYS A 13 -6.88 9.67 -21.57
CA LYS A 13 -8.24 10.19 -21.86
C LYS A 13 -9.02 10.72 -20.64
N GLY A 14 -8.39 10.93 -19.50
CA GLY A 14 -8.95 11.69 -18.38
C GLY A 14 -10.22 11.16 -17.69
N GLY A 15 -10.55 9.87 -17.80
CA GLY A 15 -11.69 9.25 -17.11
C GLY A 15 -11.56 9.33 -15.58
N TRP A 16 -12.68 9.16 -14.87
CA TRP A 16 -12.70 9.24 -13.40
C TRP A 16 -11.72 8.27 -12.74
N PHE A 17 -11.71 7.00 -13.19
CA PHE A 17 -10.79 5.97 -12.66
C PHE A 17 -9.33 6.31 -12.90
N ALA A 18 -9.00 6.84 -14.09
CA ALA A 18 -7.64 7.26 -14.42
C ALA A 18 -7.16 8.41 -13.52
N ARG A 19 -8.05 9.37 -13.22
CA ARG A 19 -7.74 10.48 -12.29
C ARG A 19 -7.54 10.00 -10.87
N GLN A 20 -8.42 9.13 -10.36
CA GLN A 20 -8.27 8.54 -9.02
C GLN A 20 -6.96 7.77 -8.89
N TRP A 21 -6.65 6.92 -9.87
CA TRP A 21 -5.41 6.18 -9.91
C TRP A 21 -4.18 7.11 -9.93
N ALA A 22 -4.19 8.16 -10.73
CA ALA A 22 -3.10 9.13 -10.79
C ALA A 22 -2.92 9.88 -9.45
N GLN A 23 -4.00 10.21 -8.74
CA GLN A 23 -3.93 10.82 -7.41
C GLN A 23 -3.34 9.86 -6.37
N GLU A 24 -3.77 8.61 -6.35
CA GLU A 24 -3.23 7.58 -5.46
C GLU A 24 -1.72 7.40 -5.67
N TYR A 25 -1.29 7.33 -6.92
CA TYR A 25 0.13 7.22 -7.28
C TYR A 25 0.92 8.46 -6.89
N ALA A 26 0.35 9.66 -7.08
CA ALA A 26 0.99 10.89 -6.63
C ALA A 26 1.18 10.91 -5.11
N ILE A 27 0.18 10.50 -4.34
CA ILE A 27 0.29 10.41 -2.88
C ILE A 27 1.36 9.38 -2.50
N GLN A 28 1.32 8.20 -3.10
CA GLN A 28 2.25 7.11 -2.77
C GLN A 28 3.69 7.44 -3.15
N PHE A 29 3.94 7.82 -4.40
CA PHE A 29 5.30 7.93 -4.93
C PHE A 29 5.91 9.33 -4.84
N SER A 30 5.10 10.39 -4.71
CA SER A 30 5.63 11.75 -4.55
C SER A 30 5.62 12.25 -3.11
N LEU A 31 4.85 11.62 -2.21
CA LEU A 31 4.76 12.01 -0.81
C LEU A 31 5.21 10.89 0.13
N LEU A 32 4.50 9.75 0.15
CA LEU A 32 4.70 8.70 1.16
C LEU A 32 6.07 8.02 1.02
N VAL A 33 6.42 7.51 -0.15
CA VAL A 33 7.70 6.81 -0.39
C VAL A 33 8.90 7.72 -0.09
N PRO A 34 8.97 8.97 -0.58
CA PRO A 34 10.06 9.88 -0.21
C PRO A 34 10.12 10.22 1.29
N ALA A 35 8.96 10.34 1.95
CA ALA A 35 8.91 10.61 3.40
C ALA A 35 9.47 9.41 4.19
N LEU A 36 9.00 8.20 3.92
CA LEU A 36 9.49 6.98 4.57
C LEU A 36 10.98 6.77 4.31
N ALA A 37 11.44 6.99 3.07
CA ALA A 37 12.84 6.88 2.71
C ALA A 37 13.73 7.87 3.48
N ARG A 38 13.30 9.13 3.64
CA ARG A 38 14.02 10.15 4.42
C ARG A 38 14.09 9.80 5.90
N LEU A 39 13.01 9.26 6.45
CA LEU A 39 12.93 8.83 7.85
C LEU A 39 13.67 7.51 8.10
N GLY A 40 14.14 6.82 7.05
CA GLY A 40 14.78 5.51 7.15
C GLY A 40 13.81 4.41 7.57
N LEU A 41 12.52 4.61 7.33
CA LEU A 41 11.44 3.67 7.63
C LEU A 41 11.23 2.66 6.49
N PRO A 42 10.61 1.50 6.77
CA PRO A 42 10.30 0.51 5.76
C PRO A 42 9.44 1.09 4.62
N VAL A 43 9.79 0.74 3.40
CA VAL A 43 9.07 1.16 2.19
C VAL A 43 8.54 -0.07 1.49
N ALA A 44 7.22 -0.14 1.30
CA ALA A 44 6.62 -1.06 0.36
C ALA A 44 6.92 -0.54 -1.06
N LEU A 45 7.75 -1.27 -1.81
CA LEU A 45 8.16 -0.86 -3.16
C LEU A 45 7.01 -1.00 -4.16
N GLY A 46 7.06 -0.22 -5.22
CA GLY A 46 6.18 -0.42 -6.38
C GLY A 46 6.79 -1.41 -7.37
N GLY A 47 5.98 -1.99 -8.24
CA GLY A 47 6.37 -3.08 -9.14
C GLY A 47 7.35 -2.70 -10.26
N THR A 48 7.58 -1.42 -10.50
CA THR A 48 8.48 -0.94 -11.56
C THR A 48 9.45 0.11 -11.05
N SER A 49 10.53 0.32 -11.82
CA SER A 49 11.52 1.38 -11.59
C SER A 49 12.22 1.31 -10.23
N ASN A 50 12.48 0.08 -9.82
CA ASN A 50 13.33 -0.25 -8.69
C ASN A 50 14.74 -0.57 -9.17
N HIS A 51 15.72 0.05 -8.56
CA HIS A 51 17.13 -0.21 -8.84
C HIS A 51 17.81 -0.76 -7.58
N PHE A 52 18.22 -2.02 -7.65
CA PHE A 52 18.79 -2.74 -6.51
C PHE A 52 20.30 -2.85 -6.61
N ARG A 53 20.95 -2.74 -5.46
CA ARG A 53 22.30 -3.28 -5.33
C ARG A 53 22.20 -4.80 -5.33
N ARG A 54 22.87 -5.47 -6.27
CA ARG A 54 22.81 -6.92 -6.46
C ARG A 54 23.07 -7.71 -5.17
N THR A 55 24.06 -7.31 -4.39
CA THR A 55 24.39 -7.99 -3.12
C THR A 55 23.25 -7.92 -2.11
N SER A 56 22.56 -6.78 -1.99
CA SER A 56 21.41 -6.62 -1.10
C SER A 56 20.19 -7.41 -1.61
N LEU A 57 19.97 -7.45 -2.92
CA LEU A 57 18.89 -8.24 -3.51
C LEU A 57 19.08 -9.73 -3.26
N VAL A 58 20.30 -10.24 -3.46
CA VAL A 58 20.64 -11.65 -3.20
C VAL A 58 20.49 -11.97 -1.71
N ALA A 59 20.99 -11.10 -0.81
CA ALA A 59 20.86 -11.28 0.63
C ALA A 59 19.40 -11.30 1.10
N ALA A 60 18.51 -10.54 0.43
CA ALA A 60 17.08 -10.55 0.69
C ALA A 60 16.33 -11.76 0.08
N GLY A 61 17.00 -12.65 -0.65
CA GLY A 61 16.41 -13.81 -1.30
C GLY A 61 15.69 -13.51 -2.63
N GLY A 62 15.87 -12.31 -3.21
CA GLY A 62 15.19 -11.92 -4.45
C GLY A 62 13.69 -11.73 -4.30
N TRP A 63 12.96 -11.79 -5.40
CA TRP A 63 11.49 -11.70 -5.41
C TRP A 63 10.85 -13.03 -5.01
N ASP A 64 9.83 -12.97 -4.17
CA ASP A 64 9.02 -14.14 -3.81
C ASP A 64 8.00 -14.42 -4.92
N ALA A 65 8.20 -15.49 -5.67
CA ALA A 65 7.32 -15.88 -6.77
C ALA A 65 5.89 -16.27 -6.32
N TRP A 66 5.68 -16.50 -5.03
CA TRP A 66 4.38 -16.87 -4.46
C TRP A 66 3.62 -15.69 -3.87
N ASN A 67 4.25 -14.54 -3.75
CA ASN A 67 3.61 -13.32 -3.28
C ASN A 67 3.11 -12.49 -4.46
N VAL A 68 1.85 -12.08 -4.42
CA VAL A 68 1.21 -11.32 -5.50
C VAL A 68 1.71 -9.87 -5.58
N THR A 69 2.33 -9.37 -4.50
CA THR A 69 3.02 -8.08 -4.41
C THR A 69 4.44 -8.31 -3.91
N GLU A 70 5.19 -9.06 -4.72
CA GLU A 70 6.57 -9.47 -4.46
C GLU A 70 7.53 -8.28 -4.28
N ASP A 71 7.19 -7.15 -4.88
CA ASP A 71 7.87 -5.86 -4.79
C ASP A 71 7.73 -5.23 -3.40
N ALA A 72 6.49 -5.12 -2.91
CA ALA A 72 6.20 -4.58 -1.59
C ALA A 72 6.83 -5.46 -0.49
N ASP A 73 6.71 -6.78 -0.60
CA ASP A 73 7.32 -7.75 0.29
C ASP A 73 8.86 -7.60 0.30
N LEU A 74 9.49 -7.52 -0.87
CA LEU A 74 10.94 -7.35 -0.98
C LEU A 74 11.42 -6.07 -0.28
N GLY A 75 10.68 -4.97 -0.43
CA GLY A 75 10.99 -3.71 0.27
C GLY A 75 11.03 -3.87 1.79
N LEU A 76 10.08 -4.62 2.34
CA LEU A 76 10.00 -4.88 3.79
C LEU A 76 11.06 -5.89 4.25
N ARG A 77 11.39 -6.90 3.45
CA ARG A 77 12.51 -7.82 3.74
C ARG A 77 13.86 -7.09 3.76
N LEU A 78 14.08 -6.15 2.85
CA LEU A 78 15.27 -5.30 2.88
C LEU A 78 15.34 -4.48 4.18
N ALA A 79 14.24 -3.91 4.63
CA ALA A 79 14.20 -3.15 5.89
C ALA A 79 14.51 -4.05 7.11
N ARG A 80 14.01 -5.29 7.14
CA ARG A 80 14.33 -6.28 8.20
C ARG A 80 15.82 -6.64 8.23
N LEU A 81 16.51 -6.60 7.11
CA LEU A 81 17.97 -6.78 7.02
C LEU A 81 18.75 -5.50 7.33
N GLY A 82 18.09 -4.46 7.85
CA GLY A 82 18.72 -3.18 8.17
C GLY A 82 19.05 -2.30 6.96
N HIS A 83 18.55 -2.66 5.78
CA HIS A 83 18.79 -1.89 4.58
C HIS A 83 17.80 -0.74 4.42
N ARG A 84 18.27 0.36 3.84
CA ARG A 84 17.45 1.52 3.50
C ARG A 84 17.09 1.54 2.02
N VAL A 85 15.86 1.99 1.75
CA VAL A 85 15.39 2.34 0.41
C VAL A 85 15.53 3.86 0.24
N GLY A 86 16.07 4.29 -0.89
CA GLY A 86 16.10 5.70 -1.30
C GLY A 86 15.01 6.00 -2.31
N ALA A 87 14.66 7.27 -2.45
CA ALA A 87 13.80 7.76 -3.52
C ALA A 87 14.60 8.66 -4.46
N ILE A 88 14.40 8.52 -5.76
CA ILE A 88 15.00 9.39 -6.79
C ILE A 88 13.93 10.26 -7.44
N ARG A 89 14.33 11.30 -8.19
CA ARG A 89 13.39 12.27 -8.78
C ARG A 89 13.04 11.99 -10.24
N SER A 90 13.72 11.04 -10.88
CA SER A 90 13.45 10.69 -12.28
C SER A 90 12.14 9.88 -12.37
N PRO A 91 11.05 10.42 -12.95
CA PRO A 91 9.78 9.73 -12.97
C PRO A 91 9.74 8.64 -14.02
N THR A 92 8.98 7.59 -13.75
CA THR A 92 8.54 6.62 -14.74
C THR A 92 7.07 6.87 -15.04
N LEU A 93 6.74 6.95 -16.32
CA LEU A 93 5.37 7.21 -16.77
C LEU A 93 4.63 5.88 -16.94
N GLU A 94 3.44 5.79 -16.36
CA GLU A 94 2.57 4.61 -16.46
C GLU A 94 1.19 4.99 -16.99
N ALA A 95 0.61 4.09 -17.78
CA ALA A 95 -0.77 4.21 -18.23
C ALA A 95 -1.74 3.73 -17.14
N PRO A 96 -2.67 4.55 -16.70
CA PRO A 96 -3.67 4.16 -15.71
C PRO A 96 -4.71 3.20 -16.30
N PRO A 97 -5.37 2.38 -15.47
CA PRO A 97 -6.50 1.58 -15.92
C PRO A 97 -7.67 2.48 -16.33
N GLU A 98 -8.18 2.30 -17.53
CA GLU A 98 -9.29 3.12 -18.04
C GLU A 98 -10.66 2.58 -17.59
N ARG A 99 -10.77 1.27 -17.31
CA ARG A 99 -12.03 0.60 -16.98
C ARG A 99 -12.11 0.24 -15.50
N GLY A 100 -13.25 0.46 -14.89
CA GLY A 100 -13.46 0.15 -13.47
C GLY A 100 -13.25 -1.33 -13.12
N ARG A 101 -13.48 -2.26 -14.05
CA ARG A 101 -13.18 -3.69 -13.84
C ARG A 101 -11.68 -3.94 -13.69
N ASP A 102 -10.86 -3.30 -14.50
CA ASP A 102 -9.41 -3.48 -14.52
C ASP A 102 -8.80 -2.82 -13.26
N TRP A 103 -9.30 -1.64 -12.87
CA TRP A 103 -8.96 -0.99 -11.61
C TRP A 103 -9.30 -1.88 -10.39
N ARG A 104 -10.51 -2.45 -10.33
CA ARG A 104 -10.89 -3.35 -9.23
C ARG A 104 -10.03 -4.60 -9.17
N ALA A 105 -9.76 -5.24 -10.32
CA ALA A 105 -8.92 -6.42 -10.40
C ALA A 105 -7.50 -6.12 -9.89
N GLN A 106 -6.92 -4.98 -10.25
CA GLN A 106 -5.64 -4.53 -9.76
C GLN A 106 -5.64 -4.31 -8.24
N ARG A 107 -6.65 -3.61 -7.70
CA ARG A 107 -6.78 -3.34 -6.26
C ARG A 107 -6.97 -4.61 -5.44
N SER A 108 -7.78 -5.55 -5.93
CA SER A 108 -7.97 -6.85 -5.26
C SER A 108 -6.67 -7.65 -5.19
N ARG A 109 -5.86 -7.63 -6.25
CA ARG A 109 -4.54 -8.27 -6.24
C ARG A 109 -3.61 -7.62 -5.21
N TRP A 110 -3.53 -6.29 -5.20
CA TRP A 110 -2.67 -5.57 -4.26
C TRP A 110 -3.08 -5.80 -2.81
N LEU A 111 -4.37 -5.73 -2.53
CA LEU A 111 -4.87 -6.01 -1.18
C LEU A 111 -4.53 -7.43 -0.74
N LYS A 112 -4.72 -8.43 -1.63
CA LYS A 112 -4.33 -9.82 -1.36
C LYS A 112 -2.84 -9.94 -1.03
N GLY A 113 -1.96 -9.32 -1.82
CA GLY A 113 -0.53 -9.34 -1.59
C GLY A 113 -0.14 -8.63 -0.29
N TYR A 114 -0.74 -7.50 0.02
CA TYR A 114 -0.53 -6.80 1.29
C TYR A 114 -0.96 -7.65 2.49
N MET A 115 -2.09 -8.36 2.40
CA MET A 115 -2.52 -9.30 3.42
C MET A 115 -1.52 -10.46 3.59
N GLN A 116 -1.03 -11.04 2.49
CA GLN A 116 -0.01 -12.09 2.52
C GLN A 116 1.25 -11.59 3.24
N THR A 117 1.80 -10.47 2.81
CA THR A 117 3.00 -9.87 3.37
C THR A 117 2.80 -9.51 4.85
N TRP A 118 1.67 -8.90 5.20
CA TRP A 118 1.35 -8.54 6.57
C TRP A 118 1.24 -9.79 7.46
N CYS A 119 0.52 -10.84 7.02
CA CYS A 119 0.41 -12.09 7.77
C CYS A 119 1.78 -12.77 7.98
N VAL A 120 2.66 -12.75 6.98
CA VAL A 120 4.02 -13.31 7.11
C VAL A 120 4.83 -12.51 8.13
N LEU A 121 4.72 -11.17 8.10
CA LEU A 121 5.40 -10.31 9.07
C LEU A 121 4.89 -10.51 10.51
N MET A 122 3.59 -10.79 10.68
CA MET A 122 2.98 -10.99 12.02
C MET A 122 3.14 -12.41 12.56
N ARG A 123 3.62 -13.38 11.78
CA ARG A 123 3.84 -14.76 12.23
C ARG A 123 5.11 -14.96 13.04
N GLY A 124 5.97 -13.97 13.16
CA GLY A 124 7.16 -14.05 14.02
C GLY A 124 6.78 -14.14 15.51
N ASP A 125 7.66 -14.70 16.34
CA ASP A 125 7.46 -15.00 17.76
C ASP A 125 7.31 -13.76 18.66
N GLY A 126 6.44 -12.82 18.30
CA GLY A 126 6.15 -11.59 19.04
C GLY A 126 7.14 -10.45 18.83
N GLU A 127 8.33 -10.74 18.40
CA GLU A 127 9.28 -9.75 17.88
C GLU A 127 9.34 -9.90 16.37
N VAL A 128 9.06 -8.83 15.63
CA VAL A 128 9.40 -8.81 14.19
C VAL A 128 10.92 -8.64 14.14
N PRO A 129 11.70 -9.72 13.95
CA PRO A 129 13.15 -9.63 14.06
C PRO A 129 13.69 -8.59 13.09
N GLY A 130 14.47 -7.64 13.59
CA GLY A 130 15.11 -6.61 12.78
C GLY A 130 14.31 -5.35 12.52
N LEU A 131 13.08 -5.19 13.04
CA LEU A 131 12.37 -3.91 12.98
C LEU A 131 12.30 -3.23 14.34
N ALA A 132 12.86 -2.04 14.47
CA ALA A 132 12.64 -1.16 15.61
C ALA A 132 11.16 -0.79 15.73
N SER A 133 10.69 -0.39 16.94
CA SER A 133 9.28 -0.06 17.20
C SER A 133 8.68 0.95 16.21
N ALA A 134 9.45 1.97 15.81
CA ALA A 134 9.01 2.95 14.81
C ALA A 134 8.81 2.34 13.42
N ALA A 135 9.68 1.41 13.02
CA ALA A 135 9.57 0.69 11.75
C ALA A 135 8.38 -0.25 11.74
N PHE A 136 8.15 -0.97 12.86
CA PHE A 136 6.96 -1.80 13.04
C PHE A 136 5.68 -0.97 12.94
N LEU A 137 5.60 0.15 13.67
CA LEU A 137 4.45 1.05 13.61
C LEU A 137 4.22 1.59 12.20
N SER A 138 5.29 1.95 11.48
CA SER A 138 5.20 2.40 10.08
C SER A 138 4.56 1.34 9.17
N VAL A 139 4.93 0.06 9.34
CA VAL A 139 4.30 -1.05 8.58
C VAL A 139 2.82 -1.18 8.94
N GLN A 140 2.43 -1.04 10.22
CA GLN A 140 1.02 -1.06 10.61
C GLN A 140 0.24 0.11 9.99
N MET A 141 0.83 1.31 9.98
CA MET A 141 0.20 2.51 9.40
C MET A 141 0.12 2.47 7.86
N THR A 142 0.97 1.71 7.20
CA THR A 142 0.94 1.58 5.73
C THR A 142 0.13 0.36 5.29
N LEU A 143 0.61 -0.87 5.57
CA LEU A 143 -0.07 -2.10 5.15
C LEU A 143 -1.30 -2.41 6.01
N GLY A 144 -1.14 -2.38 7.33
CA GLY A 144 -2.22 -2.69 8.27
C GLY A 144 -3.41 -1.75 8.10
N ALA A 145 -3.16 -0.45 8.00
CA ALA A 145 -4.23 0.54 7.78
C ALA A 145 -4.89 0.39 6.41
N ALA A 146 -4.16 0.03 5.35
CA ALA A 146 -4.73 -0.24 4.03
C ALA A 146 -5.69 -1.45 4.06
N ILE A 147 -5.29 -2.53 4.75
CA ILE A 147 -6.11 -3.73 4.93
C ILE A 147 -7.36 -3.40 5.75
N LEU A 148 -7.18 -2.75 6.91
CA LEU A 148 -8.30 -2.36 7.78
C LEU A 148 -9.28 -1.42 7.07
N SER A 149 -8.76 -0.43 6.35
CA SER A 149 -9.55 0.48 5.52
C SER A 149 -10.43 -0.27 4.52
N ALA A 150 -9.85 -1.23 3.79
CA ALA A 150 -10.59 -2.04 2.82
C ALA A 150 -11.70 -2.88 3.47
N MET A 151 -11.47 -3.40 4.69
CA MET A 151 -12.46 -4.18 5.44
C MET A 151 -13.59 -3.32 5.98
N VAL A 152 -13.32 -2.09 6.40
CA VAL A 152 -14.29 -1.22 7.09
C VAL A 152 -15.14 -0.42 6.10
N HIS A 153 -14.55 0.08 5.01
CA HIS A 153 -15.27 0.97 4.09
C HIS A 153 -16.51 0.35 3.45
N GLY A 154 -16.49 -0.94 3.12
CA GLY A 154 -17.64 -1.64 2.55
C GLY A 154 -18.84 -1.67 3.52
N PRO A 155 -18.70 -2.26 4.72
CA PRO A 155 -19.74 -2.23 5.75
C PRO A 155 -20.20 -0.82 6.11
N TRP A 156 -19.27 0.13 6.23
CA TRP A 156 -19.59 1.51 6.53
C TRP A 156 -20.42 2.19 5.44
N ALA A 157 -20.09 1.98 4.17
CA ALA A 157 -20.87 2.50 3.05
C ALA A 157 -22.29 1.92 3.01
N VAL A 158 -22.44 0.61 3.28
CA VAL A 158 -23.75 -0.03 3.41
C VAL A 158 -24.53 0.57 4.56
N TRP A 159 -23.89 0.78 5.71
CA TRP A 159 -24.50 1.42 6.87
C TRP A 159 -24.98 2.84 6.56
N CYS A 160 -24.14 3.68 5.93
CA CYS A 160 -24.52 5.03 5.53
C CYS A 160 -25.72 5.02 4.56
N ALA A 161 -25.72 4.13 3.58
CA ALA A 161 -26.85 3.97 2.65
C ALA A 161 -28.12 3.55 3.38
N ALA A 162 -28.04 2.61 4.31
CA ALA A 162 -29.18 2.20 5.14
C ALA A 162 -29.72 3.34 5.98
N CYS A 163 -28.88 4.16 6.61
CA CYS A 163 -29.28 5.34 7.37
C CYS A 163 -29.98 6.40 6.48
N LEU A 164 -29.54 6.55 5.24
CA LEU A 164 -30.18 7.48 4.28
C LEU A 164 -31.55 6.98 3.82
N CYS A 165 -31.70 5.66 3.63
CA CYS A 165 -32.95 5.06 3.18
C CYS A 165 -33.95 4.81 4.33
N LEU A 166 -33.47 4.67 5.57
CA LEU A 166 -34.25 4.34 6.77
C LEU A 166 -33.93 5.37 7.89
N PRO A 167 -34.52 6.57 7.84
CA PRO A 167 -34.19 7.65 8.79
C PRO A 167 -34.32 7.28 10.27
N GLY A 168 -35.23 6.36 10.61
CA GLY A 168 -35.38 5.85 11.98
C GLY A 168 -34.21 5.04 12.51
N LEU A 169 -33.35 4.51 11.64
CA LEU A 169 -32.19 3.71 12.01
C LEU A 169 -31.08 4.59 12.60
N SER A 170 -30.89 5.79 12.06
CA SER A 170 -29.86 6.74 12.52
C SER A 170 -30.17 7.30 13.91
N LEU A 171 -31.42 7.55 14.23
CA LEU A 171 -31.86 8.08 15.55
C LEU A 171 -31.65 7.05 16.66
N GLY A 172 -31.89 5.77 16.39
CA GLY A 172 -31.72 4.69 17.39
C GLY A 172 -30.28 4.47 17.84
N VAL A 173 -29.29 4.71 16.95
CA VAL A 173 -27.86 4.51 17.27
C VAL A 173 -27.31 5.65 18.13
N PHE A 174 -27.81 6.87 17.98
CA PHE A 174 -27.36 8.01 18.77
C PHE A 174 -28.17 8.20 20.07
N GLY A 175 -29.10 7.28 20.40
CA GLY A 175 -29.92 7.35 21.63
C GLY A 175 -30.87 8.54 21.66
N LEU A 176 -31.13 9.18 20.53
CA LEU A 176 -32.07 10.26 20.38
C LEU A 176 -33.43 9.65 20.05
N SER A 177 -34.15 9.20 21.08
CA SER A 177 -35.59 8.93 20.97
C SER A 177 -36.33 10.27 20.82
N ALA A 178 -37.11 10.39 19.76
CA ALA A 178 -38.04 11.50 19.59
C ALA A 178 -39.13 11.48 20.65
#